data_73ea455e234b660f479d9b5fc2e507c4
#
_entry.id   73ea455e234b660f479d9b5fc2e507c4
#
_cell.length_a   1.000
_cell.length_b   1.000
_cell.length_c   1.000
_cell.angle_alpha   90.00
_cell.angle_beta   90.00
_cell.angle_gamma   90.00
#
_symmetry.space_group_name_H-M   'P 1'
#
loop_
_entity.id
_entity.type
_entity.pdbx_description
1 polymer ?
#
loop_
_entity_poly.entity_id
_entity_poly.type
_entity_poly.pdbx_seq_one_letter_code
_entity_poly.pdbx_strand_id
1 'polypeptide(L)'
;MFTRRSLSGLTTGVMTAGLAALAAGPAAAATGGASTLAELQARLAKLPARRDFKSVPLVLETPDMWDDAAIREVAAYRGGPRQVWDNKDIASNWCGYMRNAMNGQVLSFRNKDFLTVSMTRGDAQLGLFTQAAWDKYGLGKLPGAKFATNSFAVPGDG
;
A
#
# COMPACT_ATOMS: atom_id res chain seq x y z
N MET A 1 13.60 -6.61 -55.53
CA MET A 1 12.39 -6.37 -56.31
C MET A 1 11.28 -7.21 -55.67
N PHE A 2 10.59 -6.70 -54.67
CA PHE A 2 9.46 -7.38 -54.02
C PHE A 2 8.24 -6.48 -54.04
N THR A 3 7.21 -6.95 -54.68
CA THR A 3 5.95 -6.29 -54.95
C THR A 3 5.05 -6.23 -53.71
N ARG A 4 4.55 -5.04 -53.41
CA ARG A 4 3.48 -4.81 -52.43
C ARG A 4 2.17 -5.38 -52.95
N ARG A 5 1.54 -6.27 -52.16
CA ARG A 5 0.13 -6.62 -52.30
C ARG A 5 -0.70 -5.85 -51.32
N SER A 6 -1.54 -4.98 -51.83
CA SER A 6 -2.64 -4.33 -51.12
C SER A 6 -3.73 -5.37 -50.83
N LEU A 7 -4.15 -5.46 -49.58
CA LEU A 7 -5.40 -6.14 -49.18
C LEU A 7 -6.33 -5.06 -48.62
N SER A 8 -7.27 -4.68 -49.46
CA SER A 8 -8.45 -3.90 -49.10
C SER A 8 -9.52 -4.85 -48.57
N GLY A 9 -10.22 -4.44 -47.52
CA GLY A 9 -11.53 -4.92 -47.18
C GLY A 9 -11.60 -5.82 -45.96
N LEU A 10 -11.89 -5.21 -44.81
CA LEU A 10 -12.62 -5.87 -43.73
C LEU A 10 -13.59 -4.87 -43.09
N THR A 11 -14.83 -5.22 -43.24
CA THR A 11 -16.04 -4.60 -42.73
C THR A 11 -16.00 -4.35 -41.21
N THR A 12 -16.35 -3.15 -40.87
CA THR A 12 -16.54 -2.66 -39.51
C THR A 12 -17.74 -3.34 -38.84
N GLY A 13 -17.50 -4.35 -38.03
CA GLY A 13 -18.48 -4.87 -37.10
C GLY A 13 -18.44 -4.05 -35.82
N VAL A 14 -19.42 -3.18 -35.61
CA VAL A 14 -19.63 -2.49 -34.34
C VAL A 14 -20.18 -3.49 -33.33
N MET A 15 -19.33 -4.05 -32.49
CA MET A 15 -19.76 -4.70 -31.24
C MET A 15 -19.96 -3.64 -30.19
N THR A 16 -21.20 -3.24 -29.95
CA THR A 16 -21.60 -2.53 -28.73
C THR A 16 -21.49 -3.48 -27.56
N ALA A 17 -20.31 -3.51 -26.91
CA ALA A 17 -20.16 -4.09 -25.61
C ALA A 17 -20.86 -3.15 -24.62
N GLY A 18 -21.98 -3.60 -24.05
CA GLY A 18 -22.65 -2.91 -22.95
C GLY A 18 -21.72 -2.84 -21.76
N LEU A 19 -21.19 -1.65 -21.48
CA LEU A 19 -20.61 -1.30 -20.22
C LEU A 19 -21.73 -1.32 -19.18
N ALA A 20 -21.85 -2.42 -18.43
CA ALA A 20 -22.57 -2.40 -17.16
C ALA A 20 -21.86 -1.36 -16.28
N ALA A 21 -22.50 -0.23 -16.07
CA ALA A 21 -22.07 0.74 -15.09
C ALA A 21 -22.14 0.06 -13.72
N LEU A 22 -21.01 -0.38 -13.21
CA LEU A 22 -20.87 -0.67 -11.80
C LEU A 22 -21.22 0.62 -11.07
N ALA A 23 -22.37 0.64 -10.40
CA ALA A 23 -22.77 1.72 -9.53
C ALA A 23 -21.69 1.90 -8.46
N ALA A 24 -20.78 2.83 -8.71
CA ALA A 24 -19.89 3.33 -7.68
C ALA A 24 -20.80 3.90 -6.59
N GLY A 25 -20.82 3.27 -5.42
CA GLY A 25 -21.40 3.84 -4.22
C GLY A 25 -20.86 5.25 -4.03
N PRO A 26 -21.50 6.10 -3.22
CA PRO A 26 -21.14 7.51 -3.10
C PRO A 26 -19.65 7.59 -2.73
N ALA A 27 -18.82 7.88 -3.74
CA ALA A 27 -17.46 8.31 -3.51
C ALA A 27 -17.58 9.59 -2.70
N ALA A 28 -17.25 9.53 -1.41
CA ALA A 28 -17.04 10.73 -0.62
C ALA A 28 -16.15 11.63 -1.47
N ALA A 29 -16.63 12.81 -1.79
CA ALA A 29 -15.94 13.75 -2.65
C ALA A 29 -14.52 13.89 -2.10
N ALA A 30 -13.54 13.48 -2.88
CA ALA A 30 -12.16 13.48 -2.47
C ALA A 30 -11.77 14.95 -2.27
N THR A 31 -11.80 15.40 -1.03
CA THR A 31 -11.05 16.58 -0.62
C THR A 31 -9.65 16.37 -1.14
N GLY A 32 -9.12 17.32 -1.93
CA GLY A 32 -7.84 17.14 -2.62
C GLY A 32 -6.80 16.49 -1.72
N GLY A 33 -6.00 15.57 -2.26
CA GLY A 33 -5.02 14.80 -1.48
C GLY A 33 -4.05 15.72 -0.73
N ALA A 34 -3.50 15.22 0.38
CA ALA A 34 -2.53 15.96 1.20
C ALA A 34 -1.35 16.47 0.37
N SER A 35 -0.94 17.70 0.60
CA SER A 35 0.12 18.39 -0.13
C SER A 35 1.48 18.30 0.56
N THR A 36 1.55 17.88 1.81
CA THR A 36 2.77 17.66 2.59
C THR A 36 2.68 16.38 3.40
N LEU A 37 3.83 15.84 3.83
CA LEU A 37 3.84 14.68 4.74
C LEU A 37 3.16 15.00 6.08
N ALA A 38 3.36 16.20 6.61
CA ALA A 38 2.73 16.63 7.86
C ALA A 38 1.19 16.63 7.73
N GLU A 39 0.66 17.13 6.62
CA GLU A 39 -0.77 17.09 6.34
C GLU A 39 -1.28 15.64 6.22
N LEU A 40 -0.55 14.80 5.49
CA LEU A 40 -0.89 13.37 5.36
C LEU A 40 -0.94 12.69 6.72
N GLN A 41 0.08 12.88 7.56
CA GLN A 41 0.12 12.32 8.91
C GLN A 41 -1.05 12.80 9.77
N ALA A 42 -1.38 14.11 9.70
CA ALA A 42 -2.51 14.66 10.44
C ALA A 42 -3.86 14.08 9.97
N ARG A 43 -4.01 13.80 8.68
CA ARG A 43 -5.20 13.14 8.13
C ARG A 43 -5.28 11.68 8.58
N LEU A 44 -4.18 10.92 8.46
CA LEU A 44 -4.12 9.51 8.88
C LEU A 44 -4.42 9.36 10.37
N ALA A 45 -3.91 10.26 11.23
CA ALA A 45 -4.15 10.22 12.67
C ALA A 45 -5.62 10.45 13.06
N LYS A 46 -6.43 11.06 12.19
CA LYS A 46 -7.87 11.30 12.42
C LYS A 46 -8.73 10.15 11.93
N LEU A 47 -8.19 9.21 11.17
CA LEU A 47 -8.98 8.09 10.68
C LEU A 47 -9.32 7.14 11.83
N PRO A 48 -10.60 6.72 11.91
CA PRO A 48 -10.99 5.72 12.90
C PRO A 48 -10.35 4.37 12.53
N ALA A 49 -9.76 3.70 13.52
CA ALA A 49 -9.35 2.33 13.34
C ALA A 49 -10.59 1.42 13.40
N ARG A 50 -11.00 0.86 12.28
CA ARG A 50 -12.11 -0.09 12.26
C ARG A 50 -11.69 -1.41 12.90
N ARG A 51 -12.47 -1.87 13.86
CA ARG A 51 -12.25 -3.12 14.61
C ARG A 51 -13.52 -3.96 14.77
N ASP A 52 -14.55 -3.60 14.05
CA ASP A 52 -15.90 -4.16 14.11
C ASP A 52 -16.12 -5.33 13.14
N PHE A 53 -15.08 -5.80 12.47
CA PHE A 53 -15.17 -6.95 11.60
C PHE A 53 -15.47 -8.22 12.40
N LYS A 54 -16.65 -8.80 12.20
CA LYS A 54 -17.10 -10.02 12.87
C LYS A 54 -16.57 -11.28 12.19
N SER A 55 -16.38 -11.21 10.88
CA SER A 55 -15.84 -12.26 10.05
C SER A 55 -15.08 -11.65 8.87
N VAL A 56 -14.13 -12.42 8.35
CA VAL A 56 -13.43 -12.06 7.11
C VAL A 56 -13.71 -13.18 6.11
N PRO A 57 -14.70 -13.02 5.22
CA PRO A 57 -14.98 -14.01 4.20
C PRO A 57 -13.82 -14.12 3.21
N LEU A 58 -13.72 -15.24 2.51
CA LEU A 58 -12.68 -15.47 1.51
C LEU A 58 -12.78 -14.45 0.35
N VAL A 59 -13.99 -14.06 -0.01
CA VAL A 59 -14.28 -13.07 -1.04
C VAL A 59 -14.94 -11.86 -0.38
N LEU A 60 -14.37 -10.67 -0.61
CA LEU A 60 -14.90 -9.41 -0.10
C LEU A 60 -15.76 -8.78 -1.20
N GLU A 61 -17.05 -8.63 -0.95
CA GLU A 61 -18.04 -8.21 -1.95
C GLU A 61 -18.48 -6.75 -1.76
N THR A 62 -18.46 -6.26 -0.53
CA THR A 62 -18.96 -4.92 -0.19
C THR A 62 -17.94 -4.10 0.60
N PRO A 63 -17.94 -2.75 0.44
CA PRO A 63 -16.95 -1.87 1.06
C PRO A 63 -16.90 -1.89 2.60
N ASP A 64 -17.93 -2.39 3.27
CA ASP A 64 -17.96 -2.55 4.71
C ASP A 64 -17.15 -3.75 5.22
N MET A 65 -16.73 -4.63 4.31
CA MET A 65 -15.91 -5.80 4.64
C MET A 65 -14.41 -5.52 4.78
N TRP A 66 -13.94 -4.31 4.41
CA TRP A 66 -12.53 -3.91 4.53
C TRP A 66 -12.38 -2.48 5.03
N ASP A 67 -11.16 -2.14 5.44
CA ASP A 67 -10.79 -0.78 5.81
C ASP A 67 -9.70 -0.27 4.87
N ASP A 68 -10.06 0.60 3.95
CA ASP A 68 -9.16 1.19 2.96
C ASP A 68 -8.98 2.72 3.13
N ALA A 69 -9.51 3.29 4.20
CA ALA A 69 -9.49 4.73 4.42
C ALA A 69 -8.04 5.28 4.41
N ALA A 70 -7.12 4.62 5.10
CA ALA A 70 -5.73 5.03 5.14
C ALA A 70 -5.04 4.91 3.78
N ILE A 71 -5.28 3.82 3.04
CA ILE A 71 -4.65 3.63 1.73
C ILE A 71 -5.18 4.63 0.69
N ARG A 72 -6.44 5.06 0.80
CA ARG A 72 -7.01 6.11 -0.04
C ARG A 72 -6.31 7.44 0.17
N GLU A 73 -6.05 7.85 1.42
CA GLU A 73 -5.29 9.07 1.74
C GLU A 73 -3.86 9.01 1.19
N VAL A 74 -3.17 7.86 1.37
CA VAL A 74 -1.82 7.63 0.83
C VAL A 74 -1.82 7.67 -0.71
N ALA A 75 -2.81 7.06 -1.37
CA ALA A 75 -2.93 7.06 -2.82
C ALA A 75 -3.24 8.45 -3.38
N ALA A 76 -4.00 9.26 -2.65
CA ALA A 76 -4.35 10.63 -3.02
C ALA A 76 -3.23 11.66 -2.76
N TYR A 77 -2.17 11.29 -2.04
CA TYR A 77 -1.07 12.19 -1.67
C TYR A 77 -0.42 12.87 -2.88
N ARG A 78 -0.14 14.18 -2.79
CA ARG A 78 0.40 15.01 -3.87
C ARG A 78 1.64 15.83 -3.48
N GLY A 79 2.13 15.67 -2.25
CA GLY A 79 3.19 16.52 -1.70
C GLY A 79 4.57 16.32 -2.30
N GLY A 80 4.88 15.15 -2.87
CA GLY A 80 6.20 14.87 -3.41
C GLY A 80 6.29 13.53 -4.15
N PRO A 81 7.50 13.14 -4.57
CA PRO A 81 7.74 11.84 -5.16
C PRO A 81 7.35 10.72 -4.19
N ARG A 82 6.93 9.59 -4.72
CA ARG A 82 6.51 8.41 -3.95
C ARG A 82 7.28 7.19 -4.36
N GLN A 83 7.56 6.32 -3.40
CA GLN A 83 8.18 5.03 -3.65
C GLN A 83 7.42 3.95 -2.86
N VAL A 84 7.10 2.83 -3.52
CA VAL A 84 6.46 1.67 -2.91
C VAL A 84 7.47 0.53 -2.87
N TRP A 85 7.56 -0.11 -1.71
CA TRP A 85 8.41 -1.27 -1.46
C TRP A 85 7.55 -2.51 -1.26
N ASP A 86 7.80 -3.55 -2.03
CA ASP A 86 7.18 -4.87 -1.83
C ASP A 86 8.04 -5.70 -0.87
N ASN A 87 7.63 -5.75 0.39
CA ASN A 87 8.36 -6.41 1.47
C ASN A 87 7.68 -7.73 1.83
N LYS A 88 8.37 -8.85 1.65
CA LYS A 88 7.82 -10.19 1.91
C LYS A 88 8.60 -11.03 2.93
N ASP A 89 9.82 -10.66 3.26
CA ASP A 89 10.71 -11.40 4.15
C ASP A 89 11.09 -10.53 5.35
N ILE A 90 10.69 -10.93 6.55
CA ILE A 90 10.98 -10.21 7.80
C ILE A 90 12.50 -10.17 8.07
N ALA A 91 13.28 -11.12 7.57
CA ALA A 91 14.72 -11.15 7.77
C ALA A 91 15.50 -10.26 6.79
N SER A 92 14.85 -9.69 5.79
CA SER A 92 15.51 -8.78 4.85
C SER A 92 15.71 -7.40 5.50
N ASN A 93 16.74 -6.66 5.04
CA ASN A 93 17.04 -5.31 5.52
C ASN A 93 16.16 -4.23 4.86
N TRP A 94 14.87 -4.51 4.65
CA TRP A 94 14.00 -3.59 3.92
C TRP A 94 13.81 -2.24 4.63
N CYS A 95 13.74 -2.19 5.96
CA CYS A 95 13.70 -0.94 6.71
C CYS A 95 14.96 -0.08 6.48
N GLY A 96 16.14 -0.72 6.45
CA GLY A 96 17.40 -0.03 6.15
C GLY A 96 17.43 0.54 4.73
N TYR A 97 16.93 -0.21 3.75
CA TYR A 97 16.85 0.27 2.37
C TYR A 97 15.86 1.43 2.22
N MET A 98 14.69 1.35 2.85
CA MET A 98 13.72 2.46 2.86
C MET A 98 14.30 3.71 3.50
N ARG A 99 14.99 3.58 4.65
CA ARG A 99 15.68 4.70 5.32
C ARG A 99 16.73 5.32 4.40
N ASN A 100 17.55 4.51 3.73
CA ASN A 100 18.57 5.02 2.81
C ASN A 100 17.95 5.78 1.62
N ALA A 101 16.85 5.25 1.06
CA ALA A 101 16.12 5.95 0.01
C ALA A 101 15.55 7.29 0.51
N MET A 102 14.96 7.32 1.71
CA MET A 102 14.47 8.56 2.32
C MET A 102 15.60 9.57 2.53
N ASN A 103 16.74 9.13 3.08
CA ASN A 103 17.91 10.01 3.29
C ASN A 103 18.42 10.58 1.96
N GLY A 104 18.53 9.77 0.91
CA GLY A 104 18.90 10.23 -0.43
C GLY A 104 17.93 11.28 -0.96
N GLN A 105 16.64 11.02 -0.85
CA GLN A 105 15.62 11.97 -1.33
C GLN A 105 15.62 13.27 -0.53
N VAL A 106 15.64 13.20 0.79
CA VAL A 106 15.55 14.39 1.64
C VAL A 106 16.86 15.19 1.62
N LEU A 107 18.00 14.51 1.79
CA LEU A 107 19.30 15.20 1.96
C LEU A 107 19.93 15.59 0.64
N SER A 108 19.91 14.70 -0.36
CA SER A 108 20.60 14.94 -1.66
C SER A 108 19.70 15.64 -2.66
N PHE A 109 18.46 15.19 -2.81
CA PHE A 109 17.52 15.73 -3.80
C PHE A 109 16.59 16.81 -3.23
N ARG A 110 16.67 17.11 -1.93
CA ARG A 110 15.86 18.14 -1.25
C ARG A 110 14.34 17.90 -1.31
N ASN A 111 13.92 16.69 -1.53
CA ASN A 111 12.52 16.28 -1.57
C ASN A 111 12.01 15.98 -0.15
N LYS A 112 11.85 17.02 0.69
CA LYS A 112 11.43 16.90 2.08
C LYS A 112 10.06 16.23 2.29
N ASP A 113 9.22 16.26 1.28
CA ASP A 113 7.89 15.64 1.26
C ASP A 113 7.88 14.31 0.47
N PHE A 114 9.04 13.65 0.36
CA PHE A 114 9.14 12.32 -0.23
C PHE A 114 8.42 11.28 0.63
N LEU A 115 7.51 10.51 0.01
CA LEU A 115 6.75 9.47 0.68
C LEU A 115 7.27 8.08 0.31
N THR A 116 7.69 7.31 1.29
CA THR A 116 7.95 5.87 1.12
C THR A 116 6.85 5.05 1.78
N VAL A 117 6.36 4.04 1.08
CA VAL A 117 5.27 3.17 1.52
C VAL A 117 5.76 1.72 1.46
N SER A 118 5.55 0.97 2.55
CA SER A 118 5.79 -0.46 2.56
C SER A 118 4.49 -1.22 2.26
N MET A 119 4.52 -2.00 1.21
CA MET A 119 3.55 -3.07 0.96
C MET A 119 4.10 -4.35 1.59
N THR A 120 3.53 -4.75 2.73
CA THR A 120 4.07 -5.82 3.56
C THR A 120 3.23 -7.08 3.39
N ARG A 121 3.86 -8.18 2.98
CA ARG A 121 3.20 -9.49 2.76
C ARG A 121 4.10 -10.64 3.22
N GLY A 122 3.58 -11.88 3.16
CA GLY A 122 4.33 -13.05 3.62
C GLY A 122 4.67 -12.93 5.10
N ASP A 123 5.86 -13.37 5.50
CA ASP A 123 6.31 -13.31 6.89
C ASP A 123 6.75 -11.91 7.34
N ALA A 124 7.01 -10.97 6.41
CA ALA A 124 7.24 -9.58 6.76
C ALA A 124 6.05 -8.94 7.51
N GLN A 125 4.83 -9.48 7.36
CA GLN A 125 3.66 -9.05 8.11
C GLN A 125 3.83 -9.21 9.62
N LEU A 126 4.68 -10.14 10.08
CA LEU A 126 4.96 -10.32 11.50
C LEU A 126 5.54 -9.05 12.14
N GLY A 127 6.30 -8.26 11.38
CA GLY A 127 6.83 -6.96 11.82
C GLY A 127 5.76 -5.91 12.16
N LEU A 128 4.52 -6.08 11.67
CA LEU A 128 3.42 -5.14 11.93
C LEU A 128 2.69 -5.41 13.25
N PHE A 129 2.93 -6.53 13.90
CA PHE A 129 2.31 -6.86 15.18
C PHE A 129 3.09 -6.26 16.35
N THR A 130 2.37 -5.88 17.40
CA THR A 130 2.99 -5.42 18.66
C THR A 130 3.77 -6.55 19.35
N GLN A 131 4.73 -6.22 20.22
CA GLN A 131 5.42 -7.22 21.02
C GLN A 131 4.46 -8.05 21.89
N ALA A 132 3.42 -7.41 22.44
CA ALA A 132 2.39 -8.14 23.19
C ALA A 132 1.66 -9.21 22.35
N ALA A 133 1.45 -8.96 21.07
CA ALA A 133 0.89 -9.98 20.16
C ALA A 133 1.93 -11.07 19.86
N TRP A 134 3.21 -10.72 19.69
CA TRP A 134 4.28 -11.70 19.52
C TRP A 134 4.35 -12.68 20.68
N ASP A 135 4.33 -12.16 21.91
CA ASP A 135 4.38 -12.97 23.12
C ASP A 135 3.14 -13.85 23.26
N LYS A 136 1.96 -13.26 23.10
CA LYS A 136 0.67 -13.95 23.26
C LYS A 136 0.50 -15.11 22.29
N TYR A 137 0.89 -14.93 21.02
CA TYR A 137 0.67 -15.91 19.95
C TYR A 137 1.94 -16.70 19.59
N GLY A 138 3.05 -16.46 20.28
CA GLY A 138 4.31 -17.15 20.04
C GLY A 138 4.85 -16.92 18.62
N LEU A 139 4.68 -15.73 18.06
CA LEU A 139 5.00 -15.44 16.66
C LEU A 139 6.48 -15.65 16.33
N GLY A 140 7.39 -15.46 17.31
CA GLY A 140 8.81 -15.75 17.15
C GLY A 140 9.14 -17.24 16.96
N LYS A 141 8.18 -18.14 17.15
CA LYS A 141 8.33 -19.59 16.94
C LYS A 141 7.84 -20.06 15.58
N LEU A 142 7.23 -19.16 14.79
CA LEU A 142 6.74 -19.51 13.46
C LEU A 142 7.90 -19.80 12.50
N PRO A 143 7.74 -20.75 11.57
CA PRO A 143 8.70 -20.95 10.50
C PRO A 143 8.92 -19.63 9.72
N GLY A 144 10.16 -19.22 9.56
CA GLY A 144 10.52 -17.95 8.93
C GLY A 144 10.72 -16.79 9.91
N ALA A 145 10.16 -16.82 11.12
CA ALA A 145 10.51 -15.86 12.16
C ALA A 145 11.92 -16.15 12.68
N LYS A 146 12.90 -15.38 12.23
CA LYS A 146 14.31 -15.50 12.66
C LYS A 146 14.61 -14.74 13.96
N PHE A 147 13.58 -14.15 14.56
CA PHE A 147 13.71 -13.25 15.71
C PHE A 147 12.83 -13.74 16.86
N ALA A 148 13.38 -13.77 18.07
CA ALA A 148 12.61 -14.07 19.28
C ALA A 148 11.67 -12.92 19.66
N THR A 149 12.02 -11.70 19.29
CA THR A 149 11.29 -10.46 19.58
C THR A 149 11.07 -9.66 18.31
N ASN A 150 10.00 -8.86 18.28
CA ASN A 150 9.73 -7.94 17.17
C ASN A 150 10.63 -6.70 17.27
N SER A 151 11.80 -6.76 16.66
CA SER A 151 12.75 -5.63 16.61
C SER A 151 12.26 -4.44 15.77
N PHE A 152 11.21 -4.61 14.94
CA PHE A 152 10.65 -3.53 14.13
C PHE A 152 9.67 -2.64 14.91
N ALA A 153 9.14 -3.14 16.04
CA ALA A 153 8.23 -2.38 16.89
C ALA A 153 8.94 -1.53 17.95
N VAL A 154 10.23 -1.74 18.16
CA VAL A 154 11.03 -0.96 19.09
C VAL A 154 11.60 0.24 18.32
N PRO A 155 11.36 1.50 18.76
CA PRO A 155 12.07 2.64 18.22
C PRO A 155 13.57 2.38 18.38
N GLY A 156 14.29 2.26 17.28
CA GLY A 156 15.73 2.19 17.33
C GLY A 156 16.23 3.50 17.95
N ASP A 157 17.17 3.40 18.89
CA ASP A 157 17.96 4.55 19.34
C ASP A 157 18.65 5.11 18.09
N GLY A 158 18.06 6.22 17.53
CA GLY A 158 18.51 6.84 16.30
C GLY A 158 19.73 7.71 16.51
#